data_a9706c59723dcdf02dc8f5483b862425
#
_entry.id   a9706c59723dcdf02dc8f5483b862425
#
_cell.length_a   1.000
_cell.length_b   1.000
_cell.length_c   1.000
_cell.angle_alpha   90.00
_cell.angle_beta   90.00
_cell.angle_gamma   90.00
#
_symmetry.space_group_name_H-M   'P 1'
#
loop_
_entity.id
_entity.type
_entity.pdbx_description
1 polymer ?
#
loop_
_entity_poly.entity_id
_entity_poly.type
_entity_poly.pdbx_seq_one_letter_code
_entity_poly.pdbx_strand_id
1 'polypeptide(L)'
;MSKAWSARFETSLNPFIQEFNSSIQFDKTLIIEDIDCSIAHARMLGKQNVISKEESQKIIEGLKQIKIDYQKGVFEPAFPSEDIHYAIENLLISKIGDLGKKLHTGRSRNDQVATDIRLWLRKKINEIDDLLLSFQKSLLNVAQKNIDVFLRNI
;
A
#
# COMPACT_ATOMS: atom_id res chain seq x y z
N MET A 1 -17.36 -9.71 12.74
CA MET A 1 -17.22 -8.40 12.07
C MET A 1 -18.08 -8.40 10.84
N SER A 2 -19.02 -7.47 10.69
CA SER A 2 -19.89 -7.37 9.50
C SER A 2 -19.04 -6.86 8.33
N LYS A 3 -18.94 -7.64 7.27
CA LYS A 3 -18.30 -7.19 6.02
C LYS A 3 -19.16 -6.10 5.38
N ALA A 4 -18.58 -5.13 4.71
CA ALA A 4 -19.29 -4.04 4.04
C ALA A 4 -20.42 -4.52 3.10
N TRP A 5 -20.30 -5.74 2.57
CA TRP A 5 -21.26 -6.40 1.67
C TRP A 5 -22.27 -7.31 2.38
N SER A 6 -22.08 -7.62 3.67
CA SER A 6 -22.89 -8.63 4.39
C SER A 6 -24.22 -8.11 4.93
N ALA A 7 -24.47 -6.81 4.89
CA ALA A 7 -25.68 -6.20 5.44
C ALA A 7 -27.01 -6.66 4.76
N ARG A 8 -26.92 -7.34 3.60
CA ARG A 8 -28.06 -7.87 2.84
C ARG A 8 -28.16 -9.39 2.82
N PHE A 9 -27.19 -10.10 3.43
CA PHE A 9 -27.16 -11.56 3.42
C PHE A 9 -27.19 -12.10 4.85
N GLU A 10 -28.10 -13.03 5.11
CA GLU A 10 -28.24 -13.70 6.41
C GLU A 10 -27.16 -14.77 6.67
N THR A 11 -26.50 -15.24 5.61
CA THR A 11 -25.47 -16.27 5.68
C THR A 11 -24.09 -15.74 5.33
N SER A 12 -23.04 -16.23 6.00
CA SER A 12 -21.65 -15.95 5.64
C SER A 12 -21.29 -16.59 4.29
N LEU A 13 -20.44 -15.93 3.49
CA LEU A 13 -19.89 -16.51 2.28
C LEU A 13 -19.14 -17.81 2.58
N ASN A 14 -19.25 -18.77 1.66
CA ASN A 14 -18.44 -20.00 1.71
C ASN A 14 -16.94 -19.63 1.79
N PRO A 15 -16.16 -20.27 2.69
CA PRO A 15 -14.72 -19.99 2.85
C PRO A 15 -13.94 -20.07 1.54
N PHE A 16 -14.25 -21.03 0.68
CA PHE A 16 -13.62 -21.16 -0.65
C PHE A 16 -13.87 -19.91 -1.52
N ILE A 17 -15.10 -19.39 -1.54
CA ILE A 17 -15.43 -18.16 -2.29
C ILE A 17 -14.72 -16.95 -1.70
N GLN A 18 -14.57 -16.89 -0.36
CA GLN A 18 -13.82 -15.82 0.29
C GLN A 18 -12.35 -15.82 -0.11
N GLU A 19 -11.71 -17.00 -0.11
CA GLU A 19 -10.32 -17.15 -0.50
C GLU A 19 -10.12 -16.88 -2.00
N PHE A 20 -11.03 -17.40 -2.85
CA PHE A 20 -10.97 -17.17 -4.30
C PHE A 20 -11.07 -15.69 -4.68
N ASN A 21 -11.87 -14.92 -3.96
CA ASN A 21 -12.04 -13.47 -4.20
C ASN A 21 -10.98 -12.60 -3.51
N SER A 22 -10.15 -13.18 -2.64
CA SER A 22 -9.16 -12.42 -1.88
C SER A 22 -7.96 -12.07 -2.74
N SER A 23 -7.59 -10.78 -2.77
CA SER A 23 -6.37 -10.28 -3.41
C SER A 23 -5.23 -10.04 -2.43
N ILE A 24 -5.44 -10.21 -1.11
CA ILE A 24 -4.48 -9.85 -0.05
C ILE A 24 -3.08 -10.46 -0.26
N GLN A 25 -3.00 -11.65 -0.86
CA GLN A 25 -1.72 -12.33 -1.13
C GLN A 25 -0.83 -11.54 -2.08
N PHE A 26 -1.42 -10.74 -2.98
CA PHE A 26 -0.73 -9.96 -4.00
C PHE A 26 -0.64 -8.50 -3.62
N ASP A 27 -1.77 -7.88 -3.22
CA ASP A 27 -1.89 -6.45 -3.04
C ASP A 27 -1.28 -5.93 -1.72
N LYS A 28 -0.94 -6.82 -0.78
CA LYS A 28 -0.17 -6.46 0.42
C LYS A 28 1.14 -5.74 0.12
N THR A 29 1.69 -5.90 -1.09
CA THR A 29 2.87 -5.18 -1.55
C THR A 29 2.64 -3.67 -1.70
N LEU A 30 1.38 -3.24 -1.79
CA LEU A 30 0.96 -1.84 -1.94
C LEU A 30 0.69 -1.13 -0.61
N ILE A 31 0.91 -1.80 0.54
CA ILE A 31 0.52 -1.29 1.85
C ILE A 31 1.06 0.11 2.16
N ILE A 32 2.29 0.40 1.78
CA ILE A 32 2.92 1.70 2.04
C ILE A 32 2.27 2.79 1.16
N GLU A 33 2.04 2.48 -0.10
CA GLU A 33 1.42 3.37 -1.07
C GLU A 33 -0.04 3.66 -0.69
N ASP A 34 -0.78 2.63 -0.28
CA ASP A 34 -2.17 2.81 0.18
C ASP A 34 -2.26 3.69 1.44
N ILE A 35 -1.38 3.47 2.43
CA ILE A 35 -1.34 4.32 3.62
C ILE A 35 -1.01 5.76 3.24
N ASP A 36 -0.02 6.01 2.38
CA ASP A 36 0.39 7.35 1.97
C ASP A 36 -0.72 8.05 1.17
N CYS A 37 -1.38 7.33 0.27
CA CYS A 37 -2.54 7.79 -0.48
C CYS A 37 -3.73 8.10 0.44
N SER A 38 -4.00 7.25 1.42
CA SER A 38 -5.06 7.40 2.41
C SER A 38 -4.81 8.60 3.34
N ILE A 39 -3.56 8.87 3.72
CA ILE A 39 -3.18 10.09 4.45
C ILE A 39 -3.47 11.35 3.62
N ALA A 40 -3.12 11.32 2.33
CA ALA A 40 -3.41 12.44 1.42
C ALA A 40 -4.91 12.67 1.26
N HIS A 41 -5.70 11.59 1.13
CA HIS A 41 -7.16 11.64 1.05
C HIS A 41 -7.78 12.22 2.32
N ALA A 42 -7.40 11.72 3.50
CA ALA A 42 -7.89 12.25 4.78
C ALA A 42 -7.58 13.74 4.95
N ARG A 43 -6.39 14.18 4.53
CA ARG A 43 -6.00 15.60 4.54
C ARG A 43 -6.88 16.43 3.61
N MET A 44 -7.19 15.92 2.43
CA MET A 44 -8.09 16.57 1.47
C MET A 44 -9.50 16.69 2.04
N LEU A 45 -10.06 15.62 2.63
CA LEU A 45 -11.38 15.65 3.27
C LEU A 45 -11.48 16.72 4.36
N GLY A 46 -10.46 16.83 5.22
CA GLY A 46 -10.40 17.88 6.24
C GLY A 46 -10.24 19.29 5.66
N LYS A 47 -9.43 19.44 4.60
CA LYS A 47 -9.25 20.74 3.92
C LYS A 47 -10.53 21.23 3.24
N GLN A 48 -11.33 20.32 2.71
CA GLN A 48 -12.61 20.62 2.04
C GLN A 48 -13.79 20.69 3.02
N ASN A 49 -13.56 20.56 4.33
CA ASN A 49 -14.58 20.53 5.38
C ASN A 49 -15.66 19.44 5.19
N VAL A 50 -15.29 18.32 4.52
CA VAL A 50 -16.13 17.11 4.43
C VAL A 50 -16.16 16.38 5.77
N ILE A 51 -15.03 16.37 6.46
CA ILE A 51 -14.86 15.97 7.86
C ILE A 51 -14.20 17.12 8.63
N SER A 52 -14.28 17.10 9.97
CA SER A 52 -13.62 18.16 10.76
C SER A 52 -12.09 18.04 10.66
N LYS A 53 -11.38 19.14 10.96
CA LYS A 53 -9.91 19.12 10.99
C LYS A 53 -9.37 18.18 12.04
N GLU A 54 -10.04 18.10 13.20
CA GLU A 54 -9.70 17.21 14.31
C GLU A 54 -9.89 15.73 13.90
N GLU A 55 -10.97 15.41 13.19
CA GLU A 55 -11.23 14.08 12.65
C GLU A 55 -10.17 13.68 11.62
N SER A 56 -9.87 14.59 10.69
CA SER A 56 -8.81 14.40 9.68
C SER A 56 -7.46 14.11 10.35
N GLN A 57 -7.10 14.90 11.37
CA GLN A 57 -5.84 14.74 12.08
C GLN A 57 -5.75 13.38 12.80
N LYS A 58 -6.81 12.95 13.49
CA LYS A 58 -6.86 11.64 14.17
C LYS A 58 -6.74 10.48 13.18
N ILE A 59 -7.38 10.55 12.01
CA ILE A 59 -7.26 9.55 10.95
C ILE A 59 -5.81 9.50 10.45
N ILE A 60 -5.19 10.64 10.17
CA ILE A 60 -3.79 10.72 9.71
C ILE A 60 -2.83 10.13 10.74
N GLU A 61 -3.02 10.42 12.03
CA GLU A 61 -2.18 9.87 13.11
C GLU A 61 -2.34 8.36 13.21
N GLY A 62 -3.58 7.84 13.14
CA GLY A 62 -3.86 6.41 13.12
C GLY A 62 -3.17 5.69 11.96
N LEU A 63 -3.24 6.27 10.74
CA LEU A 63 -2.59 5.72 9.55
C LEU A 63 -1.06 5.73 9.67
N LYS A 64 -0.47 6.83 10.18
CA LYS A 64 0.97 6.90 10.44
C LYS A 64 1.41 5.82 11.44
N GLN A 65 0.63 5.59 12.49
CA GLN A 65 0.94 4.54 13.45
C GLN A 65 0.87 3.15 12.82
N ILE A 66 -0.10 2.87 11.96
CA ILE A 66 -0.19 1.61 11.19
C ILE A 66 1.06 1.43 10.32
N LYS A 67 1.51 2.49 9.64
CA LYS A 67 2.73 2.45 8.82
C LYS A 67 3.97 2.08 9.65
N ILE A 68 4.13 2.71 10.82
CA ILE A 68 5.23 2.44 11.75
C ILE A 68 5.17 0.99 12.26
N ASP A 69 3.99 0.52 12.65
CA ASP A 69 3.78 -0.83 13.16
C ASP A 69 4.12 -1.87 12.09
N TYR A 70 3.71 -1.65 10.84
CA TYR A 70 4.07 -2.51 9.72
C TYR A 70 5.59 -2.54 9.47
N GLN A 71 6.24 -1.37 9.42
CA GLN A 71 7.69 -1.28 9.20
C GLN A 71 8.51 -1.94 10.32
N LYS A 72 7.95 -2.02 11.53
CA LYS A 72 8.55 -2.73 12.67
C LYS A 72 8.22 -4.23 12.69
N GLY A 73 7.44 -4.73 11.75
CA GLY A 73 7.03 -6.13 11.71
C GLY A 73 6.03 -6.53 12.83
N VAL A 74 5.30 -5.56 13.40
CA VAL A 74 4.31 -5.82 14.46
C VAL A 74 3.12 -6.61 13.91
N PHE A 75 2.80 -6.44 12.64
CA PHE A 75 1.78 -7.21 11.94
C PHE A 75 2.12 -7.39 10.47
N GLU A 76 1.55 -8.42 9.85
CA GLU A 76 1.58 -8.66 8.43
C GLU A 76 0.13 -8.81 7.91
N PRO A 77 -0.27 -8.08 6.85
CA PRO A 77 -1.59 -8.24 6.26
C PRO A 77 -1.75 -9.65 5.67
N ALA A 78 -2.82 -10.32 6.07
CA ALA A 78 -3.07 -11.69 5.64
C ALA A 78 -4.57 -12.00 5.61
N PHE A 79 -4.90 -13.14 4.98
CA PHE A 79 -6.25 -13.72 5.09
C PHE A 79 -6.67 -13.85 6.59
N PRO A 80 -7.93 -13.55 6.96
CA PRO A 80 -9.11 -13.46 6.12
C PRO A 80 -9.46 -12.06 5.58
N SER A 81 -8.54 -11.11 5.53
CA SER A 81 -8.81 -9.84 4.83
C SER A 81 -8.99 -10.09 3.32
N GLU A 82 -9.97 -9.43 2.73
CA GLU A 82 -10.26 -9.54 1.31
C GLU A 82 -9.17 -8.89 0.46
N ASP A 83 -8.77 -7.69 0.83
CA ASP A 83 -7.71 -6.90 0.20
C ASP A 83 -6.93 -6.08 1.23
N ILE A 84 -5.83 -5.45 0.80
CA ILE A 84 -4.98 -4.61 1.65
C ILE A 84 -5.72 -3.38 2.17
N HIS A 85 -6.59 -2.82 1.36
CA HIS A 85 -7.34 -1.62 1.69
C HIS A 85 -8.31 -1.88 2.84
N TYR A 86 -9.01 -3.02 2.78
CA TYR A 86 -9.89 -3.47 3.86
C TYR A 86 -9.11 -3.81 5.13
N ALA A 87 -7.93 -4.40 4.99
CA ALA A 87 -7.05 -4.68 6.12
C ALA A 87 -6.63 -3.38 6.84
N ILE A 88 -6.21 -2.35 6.10
CA ILE A 88 -5.81 -1.05 6.65
C ILE A 88 -7.01 -0.34 7.29
N GLU A 89 -8.18 -0.35 6.65
CA GLU A 89 -9.40 0.26 7.20
C GLU A 89 -9.79 -0.40 8.53
N ASN A 90 -9.78 -1.74 8.62
CA ASN A 90 -10.06 -2.45 9.86
C ASN A 90 -9.03 -2.16 10.96
N LEU A 91 -7.75 -2.09 10.63
CA LEU A 91 -6.70 -1.69 11.57
C LEU A 91 -6.91 -0.27 12.06
N LEU A 92 -7.29 0.64 11.16
CA LEU A 92 -7.61 2.02 11.55
C LEU A 92 -8.82 2.08 12.49
N ILE A 93 -9.90 1.37 12.17
CA ILE A 93 -11.09 1.28 13.02
C ILE A 93 -10.72 0.69 14.39
N SER A 94 -9.88 -0.33 14.44
CA SER A 94 -9.44 -0.90 15.74
C SER A 94 -8.66 0.09 16.60
N LYS A 95 -7.94 1.04 15.99
CA LYS A 95 -7.13 2.05 16.70
C LYS A 95 -7.93 3.29 17.12
N ILE A 96 -8.83 3.78 16.26
CA ILE A 96 -9.51 5.06 16.48
C ILE A 96 -11.05 4.95 16.51
N GLY A 97 -11.59 3.71 16.53
CA GLY A 97 -13.02 3.46 16.59
C GLY A 97 -13.74 3.80 15.27
N ASP A 98 -15.04 4.08 15.37
CA ASP A 98 -15.91 4.36 14.22
C ASP A 98 -15.46 5.54 13.35
N LEU A 99 -14.62 6.41 13.86
CA LEU A 99 -14.04 7.49 13.09
C LEU A 99 -13.23 6.97 11.89
N GLY A 100 -12.60 5.80 12.01
CA GLY A 100 -11.86 5.15 10.93
C GLY A 100 -12.69 4.90 9.68
N LYS A 101 -14.00 4.65 9.82
CA LYS A 101 -14.94 4.44 8.71
C LYS A 101 -15.08 5.67 7.81
N LYS A 102 -14.80 6.87 8.31
CA LYS A 102 -14.86 8.11 7.52
C LYS A 102 -13.75 8.22 6.47
N LEU A 103 -12.70 7.40 6.58
CA LEU A 103 -11.61 7.39 5.60
C LEU A 103 -12.11 7.09 4.18
N HIS A 104 -13.14 6.24 4.03
CA HIS A 104 -13.68 5.85 2.71
C HIS A 104 -14.66 6.87 2.12
N THR A 105 -14.89 8.00 2.78
CA THR A 105 -15.84 9.04 2.33
C THR A 105 -15.46 9.58 0.95
N GLY A 106 -16.39 9.51 -0.01
CA GLY A 106 -16.18 10.04 -1.37
C GLY A 106 -15.10 9.33 -2.18
N ARG A 107 -14.73 8.10 -1.84
CA ARG A 107 -13.67 7.32 -2.49
C ARG A 107 -14.24 6.02 -3.05
N SER A 108 -13.78 5.64 -4.23
CA SER A 108 -14.01 4.31 -4.80
C SER A 108 -12.78 3.42 -4.59
N ARG A 109 -12.99 2.13 -4.40
CA ARG A 109 -11.89 1.15 -4.39
C ARG A 109 -11.09 1.19 -5.69
N ASN A 110 -11.75 1.46 -6.81
CA ASN A 110 -11.10 1.51 -8.13
C ASN A 110 -10.08 2.65 -8.26
N ASP A 111 -10.42 3.86 -7.77
CA ASP A 111 -9.47 4.99 -7.81
C ASP A 111 -8.32 4.80 -6.80
N GLN A 112 -8.59 4.16 -5.67
CA GLN A 112 -7.62 3.79 -4.66
C GLN A 112 -6.57 2.85 -5.25
N VAL A 113 -6.97 1.69 -5.75
CA VAL A 113 -6.08 0.69 -6.37
C VAL A 113 -5.27 1.30 -7.52
N ALA A 114 -5.92 2.06 -8.42
CA ALA A 114 -5.25 2.68 -9.57
C ALA A 114 -4.17 3.69 -9.13
N THR A 115 -4.40 4.41 -8.05
CA THR A 115 -3.43 5.38 -7.51
C THR A 115 -2.26 4.66 -6.86
N ASP A 116 -2.52 3.65 -6.05
CA ASP A 116 -1.51 2.90 -5.30
C ASP A 116 -0.56 2.16 -6.27
N ILE A 117 -1.10 1.51 -7.30
CA ILE A 117 -0.29 0.87 -8.34
C ILE A 117 0.63 1.88 -9.03
N ARG A 118 0.12 3.10 -9.36
CA ARG A 118 0.94 4.14 -9.99
C ARG A 118 2.04 4.64 -9.06
N LEU A 119 1.77 4.82 -7.78
CA LEU A 119 2.77 5.23 -6.80
C LEU A 119 3.85 4.15 -6.63
N TRP A 120 3.43 2.90 -6.48
CA TRP A 120 4.33 1.76 -6.39
C TRP A 120 5.20 1.61 -7.64
N LEU A 121 4.60 1.69 -8.83
CA LEU A 121 5.32 1.57 -10.10
C LEU A 121 6.38 2.67 -10.27
N ARG A 122 6.03 3.92 -9.95
CA ARG A 122 7.00 5.04 -9.99
C ARG A 122 8.19 4.79 -9.08
N LYS A 123 7.97 4.27 -7.88
CA LYS A 123 9.03 3.91 -6.95
C LYS A 123 9.91 2.79 -7.50
N LYS A 124 9.28 1.74 -8.08
CA LYS A 124 10.01 0.62 -8.68
C LYS A 124 10.82 1.03 -9.91
N ILE A 125 10.33 1.96 -10.73
CA ILE A 125 11.08 2.52 -11.85
C ILE A 125 12.36 3.20 -11.35
N ASN A 126 12.27 4.04 -10.31
CA ASN A 126 13.44 4.71 -9.75
C ASN A 126 14.46 3.70 -9.16
N GLU A 127 13.98 2.65 -8.45
CA GLU A 127 14.84 1.59 -7.94
C GLU A 127 15.60 0.85 -9.07
N ILE A 128 14.92 0.57 -10.20
CA ILE A 128 15.54 -0.07 -11.37
C ILE A 128 16.57 0.86 -12.03
N ASP A 129 16.26 2.14 -12.14
CA ASP A 129 17.20 3.13 -12.70
C ASP A 129 18.50 3.21 -11.88
N ASP A 130 18.38 3.27 -10.55
CA ASP A 130 19.54 3.24 -9.65
C ASP A 130 20.39 1.95 -9.79
N LEU A 131 19.72 0.79 -9.96
CA LEU A 131 20.39 -0.48 -10.18
C LEU A 131 21.12 -0.51 -11.52
N LEU A 132 20.50 0.02 -12.59
CA LEU A 132 21.14 0.13 -13.91
C LEU A 132 22.36 1.05 -13.87
N LEU A 133 22.28 2.20 -13.21
CA LEU A 133 23.41 3.09 -13.02
C LEU A 133 24.56 2.42 -12.24
N SER A 134 24.23 1.67 -11.20
CA SER A 134 25.22 0.90 -10.42
C SER A 134 25.90 -0.18 -11.27
N PHE A 135 25.12 -0.88 -12.08
CA PHE A 135 25.64 -1.89 -13.00
C PHE A 135 26.58 -1.28 -14.06
N GLN A 136 26.21 -0.16 -14.68
CA GLN A 136 27.05 0.57 -15.64
C GLN A 136 28.37 1.00 -15.01
N LYS A 137 28.33 1.56 -13.79
CA LYS A 137 29.56 1.93 -13.04
C LYS A 137 30.46 0.73 -12.80
N SER A 138 29.89 -0.42 -12.46
CA SER A 138 30.63 -1.66 -12.24
C SER A 138 31.35 -2.14 -13.52
N LEU A 139 30.65 -2.08 -14.67
CA LEU A 139 31.24 -2.40 -15.98
C LEU A 139 32.40 -1.45 -16.33
N LEU A 140 32.20 -0.14 -16.13
CA LEU A 140 33.25 0.85 -16.36
C LEU A 140 34.47 0.61 -15.47
N ASN A 141 34.28 0.27 -14.19
CA ASN A 141 35.38 -0.05 -13.30
C ASN A 141 36.17 -1.29 -13.73
N VAL A 142 35.47 -2.32 -14.24
CA VAL A 142 36.14 -3.51 -14.81
C VAL A 142 36.89 -3.14 -16.08
N ALA A 143 36.34 -2.37 -16.98
CA ALA A 143 36.99 -1.91 -18.21
C ALA A 143 38.26 -1.10 -17.89
N GLN A 144 38.17 -0.14 -16.96
CA GLN A 144 39.34 0.67 -16.55
C GLN A 144 40.47 -0.17 -15.97
N LYS A 145 40.16 -1.20 -15.19
CA LYS A 145 41.18 -2.10 -14.60
C LYS A 145 41.85 -3.00 -15.63
N ASN A 146 41.25 -3.19 -16.79
CA ASN A 146 41.72 -4.11 -17.82
C ASN A 146 41.97 -3.41 -19.16
N ILE A 147 42.27 -2.11 -19.14
CA ILE A 147 42.42 -1.31 -20.36
C ILE A 147 43.56 -1.81 -21.24
N ASP A 148 44.59 -2.41 -20.64
CA ASP A 148 45.79 -2.94 -21.34
C ASP A 148 45.64 -4.43 -21.71
N VAL A 149 44.47 -5.04 -21.42
CA VAL A 149 44.26 -6.47 -21.70
C VAL A 149 43.65 -6.62 -23.09
N PHE A 150 44.43 -7.16 -24.04
CA PHE A 150 43.94 -7.50 -25.38
C PHE A 150 43.48 -8.95 -25.42
N LEU A 151 42.18 -9.16 -25.75
CA LEU A 151 41.69 -10.51 -26.07
C LEU A 151 42.20 -10.89 -27.45
N ARG A 152 42.99 -11.95 -27.56
CA ARG A 152 43.31 -12.56 -28.86
C ARG A 152 42.03 -13.22 -29.38
N ASN A 153 41.58 -12.82 -30.58
CA ASN A 153 40.59 -13.59 -31.30
C ASN A 153 41.16 -14.98 -31.58
N ILE A 154 40.49 -16.00 -31.03
CA ILE A 154 40.75 -17.41 -31.33
C ILE A 154 40.06 -17.76 -32.62
#